data_bdf21540ecee1aed7b49892ed497a9ed
#
_entry.id   bdf21540ecee1aed7b49892ed497a9ed
#
_cell.length_a   1.000
_cell.length_b   1.000
_cell.length_c   1.000
_cell.angle_alpha   90.00
_cell.angle_beta   90.00
_cell.angle_gamma   90.00
#
_symmetry.space_group_name_H-M   'P 1'
#
loop_
_entity.id
_entity.type
_entity.pdbx_description
1 polymer ?
#
loop_
_entity_poly.entity_id
_entity_poly.type
_entity_poly.pdbx_seq_one_letter_code
_entity_poly.pdbx_strand_id
1 'polypeptide(L)'
;MTREGSVILLELGICVFDREGNIVLSRKFSNPIEAYGLLQQQQMPQEIKNIVNELKQFERIAVNENSLYSILKNGGLNVEMMSVGEQQEIRKNTASFAVKYGFSSDEANAVQQLRDFAISLSSSRVKEASGKLDLHVIQAINALDELDKTINILAARMREWYGLHFPELDHLVQSLTAYAKIVSSAGTRDKITNQVLQYAGIQEKKGEIILSGASRSKGGDITDENLKMVRRLADQVIEQSQLRDDLANIVETSMEIVAPNVKELLTASVSARMIAMAGGLQRLATLPASTIQILGAEKALFRSLKTGADPPKHGLLFQHPTVHAAPKWQRGKIARAIAAKVAIAARIDAYRHAGKDPLIAEKLKKRITEIQERNKLPPAEDKRVRKFQEHKRRQAAYLDSRGDRRKERSWRHGRMNYQRYQQRDQQFRGERRELEQGREQTQFRREGQNPEHFRD
;
A
#
# COMPACT_ATOMS: atom_id res chain seq x y z
N MET A 1 -8.38 -24.44 55.75
CA MET A 1 -8.02 -23.07 55.35
C MET A 1 -7.74 -23.12 53.86
N THR A 2 -8.56 -22.45 53.07
CA THR A 2 -8.40 -22.38 51.62
C THR A 2 -7.06 -21.69 51.29
N ARG A 3 -6.17 -22.37 50.55
CA ARG A 3 -4.91 -21.80 50.14
C ARG A 3 -5.15 -20.91 48.90
N GLU A 4 -5.28 -19.59 49.13
CA GLU A 4 -5.37 -18.61 48.08
C GLU A 4 -3.96 -18.10 47.76
N GLY A 5 -3.67 -17.88 46.49
CA GLY A 5 -2.39 -17.33 46.01
C GLY A 5 -2.55 -16.32 44.91
N SER A 6 -1.56 -15.52 44.68
CA SER A 6 -1.52 -14.57 43.55
C SER A 6 -0.28 -14.75 42.70
N VAL A 7 -0.44 -14.55 41.41
CA VAL A 7 0.67 -14.66 40.44
C VAL A 7 0.78 -13.35 39.69
N ILE A 8 1.93 -12.71 39.80
CA ILE A 8 2.25 -11.46 39.10
C ILE A 8 3.23 -11.76 37.99
N LEU A 9 2.80 -11.50 36.77
CA LEU A 9 3.63 -11.53 35.58
C LEU A 9 4.15 -10.11 35.31
N LEU A 10 5.47 -9.96 35.30
CA LEU A 10 6.19 -8.77 34.86
C LEU A 10 6.92 -9.08 33.55
N GLU A 11 7.39 -8.06 32.87
CA GLU A 11 8.15 -8.18 31.61
C GLU A 11 9.45 -9.00 31.80
N LEU A 12 10.05 -8.93 32.99
CA LEU A 12 11.34 -9.57 33.30
C LEU A 12 11.21 -10.95 33.94
N GLY A 13 10.00 -11.32 34.43
CA GLY A 13 9.81 -12.57 35.16
C GLY A 13 8.43 -12.75 35.76
N ILE A 14 8.25 -13.81 36.52
CA ILE A 14 7.00 -14.20 37.16
C ILE A 14 7.23 -14.44 38.66
N CYS A 15 6.30 -13.98 39.48
CA CYS A 15 6.30 -14.19 40.91
C CYS A 15 4.99 -14.81 41.39
N VAL A 16 5.09 -15.70 42.37
CA VAL A 16 3.98 -16.34 43.06
C VAL A 16 3.97 -15.90 44.53
N PHE A 17 2.82 -15.52 45.04
CA PHE A 17 2.62 -15.06 46.39
C PHE A 17 1.58 -15.93 47.11
N ASP A 18 1.75 -16.05 48.40
CA ASP A 18 0.72 -16.60 49.29
C ASP A 18 -0.36 -15.53 49.63
N ARG A 19 -1.34 -15.92 50.45
CA ARG A 19 -2.40 -15.02 50.89
C ARG A 19 -1.90 -13.86 51.74
N GLU A 20 -0.76 -14.01 52.43
CA GLU A 20 -0.16 -13.00 53.28
C GLU A 20 0.72 -12.01 52.49
N GLY A 21 0.88 -12.23 51.18
CA GLY A 21 1.73 -11.42 50.30
C GLY A 21 3.22 -11.73 50.35
N ASN A 22 3.60 -12.90 50.95
CA ASN A 22 4.98 -13.36 50.96
C ASN A 22 5.30 -14.02 49.62
N ILE A 23 6.54 -13.86 49.14
CA ILE A 23 7.01 -14.50 47.89
C ILE A 23 7.23 -15.98 48.15
N VAL A 24 6.42 -16.81 47.50
CA VAL A 24 6.59 -18.26 47.49
C VAL A 24 7.63 -18.68 46.46
N LEU A 25 7.56 -18.08 45.27
CA LEU A 25 8.48 -18.35 44.19
C LEU A 25 8.67 -17.09 43.33
N SER A 26 9.92 -16.90 42.89
CA SER A 26 10.29 -15.87 41.91
C SER A 26 11.15 -16.48 40.82
N ARG A 27 10.82 -16.27 39.56
CA ARG A 27 11.56 -16.76 38.40
C ARG A 27 11.75 -15.64 37.37
N LYS A 28 13.00 -15.30 37.11
CA LYS A 28 13.40 -14.40 36.02
C LYS A 28 13.36 -15.18 34.71
N PHE A 29 12.86 -14.53 33.63
CA PHE A 29 12.92 -15.13 32.29
C PHE A 29 14.33 -15.13 31.76
N SER A 30 14.75 -16.26 31.18
CA SER A 30 16.05 -16.39 30.49
C SER A 30 16.09 -15.51 29.24
N ASN A 31 15.00 -15.49 28.49
CA ASN A 31 14.77 -14.62 27.35
C ASN A 31 13.37 -13.96 27.47
N PRO A 32 13.27 -12.73 28.02
CA PRO A 32 11.98 -12.07 28.24
C PRO A 32 11.14 -11.89 26.97
N ILE A 33 11.80 -11.65 25.81
CA ILE A 33 11.12 -11.41 24.52
C ILE A 33 10.46 -12.68 24.01
N GLU A 34 11.19 -13.81 24.06
CA GLU A 34 10.68 -15.12 23.65
C GLU A 34 9.53 -15.58 24.56
N ALA A 35 9.71 -15.44 25.88
CA ALA A 35 8.66 -15.76 26.85
C ALA A 35 7.39 -14.95 26.60
N TYR A 36 7.53 -13.64 26.35
CA TYR A 36 6.40 -12.77 26.03
C TYR A 36 5.75 -13.12 24.69
N GLY A 37 6.54 -13.50 23.67
CA GLY A 37 6.04 -13.98 22.38
C GLY A 37 5.22 -15.25 22.51
N LEU A 38 5.70 -16.24 23.28
CA LEU A 38 4.97 -17.48 23.56
C LEU A 38 3.65 -17.22 24.29
N LEU A 39 3.66 -16.32 25.29
CA LEU A 39 2.46 -15.94 26.03
C LEU A 39 1.40 -15.30 25.13
N GLN A 40 1.79 -14.47 24.16
CA GLN A 40 0.85 -13.90 23.19
C GLN A 40 0.25 -14.94 22.24
N GLN A 41 1.01 -16.00 21.91
CA GLN A 41 0.55 -17.12 21.12
C GLN A 41 -0.26 -18.15 21.94
N GLN A 42 -0.58 -17.84 23.21
CA GLN A 42 -1.22 -18.78 24.16
C GLN A 42 -0.42 -20.05 24.41
N GLN A 43 0.89 -19.99 24.20
CA GLN A 43 1.82 -21.07 24.51
C GLN A 43 2.49 -20.78 25.86
N MET A 44 2.77 -21.86 26.61
CA MET A 44 3.33 -21.75 27.96
C MET A 44 4.86 -21.74 27.90
N PRO A 45 5.56 -20.66 28.30
CA PRO A 45 7.01 -20.64 28.46
C PRO A 45 7.51 -21.70 29.43
N GLN A 46 8.75 -22.15 29.27
CA GLN A 46 9.33 -23.22 30.09
C GLN A 46 9.39 -22.85 31.59
N GLU A 47 9.70 -21.59 31.88
CA GLU A 47 9.74 -21.07 33.25
C GLU A 47 8.37 -21.15 33.93
N ILE A 48 7.28 -20.92 33.19
CA ILE A 48 5.92 -21.01 33.72
C ILE A 48 5.51 -22.49 33.87
N LYS A 49 5.89 -23.37 32.95
CA LYS A 49 5.64 -24.81 33.09
C LYS A 49 6.21 -25.37 34.39
N ASN A 50 7.42 -24.95 34.76
CA ASN A 50 8.06 -25.37 35.99
C ASN A 50 7.33 -24.93 37.25
N ILE A 51 6.58 -23.82 37.17
CA ILE A 51 5.81 -23.24 38.30
C ILE A 51 4.40 -23.87 38.42
N VAL A 52 3.84 -24.36 37.31
CA VAL A 52 2.46 -24.90 37.29
C VAL A 52 2.26 -26.00 38.34
N ASN A 53 3.23 -26.85 38.57
CA ASN A 53 3.12 -27.90 39.58
C ASN A 53 3.03 -27.35 41.01
N GLU A 54 3.69 -26.24 41.29
CA GLU A 54 3.60 -25.54 42.58
C GLU A 54 2.31 -24.76 42.71
N LEU A 55 1.74 -24.27 41.58
CA LEU A 55 0.44 -23.58 41.57
C LEU A 55 -0.73 -24.51 41.88
N LYS A 56 -0.60 -25.81 41.68
CA LYS A 56 -1.66 -26.80 42.02
C LYS A 56 -1.96 -26.92 43.51
N GLN A 57 -1.09 -26.43 44.37
CA GLN A 57 -1.32 -26.41 45.82
C GLN A 57 -2.28 -25.31 46.24
N PHE A 58 -2.60 -24.34 45.40
CA PHE A 58 -3.53 -23.26 45.63
C PHE A 58 -4.90 -23.61 45.09
N GLU A 59 -5.95 -23.38 45.86
CA GLU A 59 -7.35 -23.60 45.47
C GLU A 59 -7.85 -22.47 44.56
N ARG A 60 -7.31 -21.25 44.75
CA ARG A 60 -7.70 -20.05 43.99
C ARG A 60 -6.46 -19.22 43.71
N ILE A 61 -6.31 -18.76 42.47
CA ILE A 61 -5.13 -18.00 42.02
C ILE A 61 -5.56 -16.73 41.34
N ALA A 62 -5.15 -15.56 41.89
CA ALA A 62 -5.38 -14.27 41.29
C ALA A 62 -4.21 -13.94 40.31
N VAL A 63 -4.50 -13.44 39.09
CA VAL A 63 -3.49 -13.09 38.08
C VAL A 63 -3.70 -11.67 37.53
N ASN A 64 -2.60 -11.01 37.16
CA ASN A 64 -2.63 -9.62 36.68
C ASN A 64 -2.76 -9.48 35.14
N GLU A 65 -2.54 -10.55 34.36
CA GLU A 65 -2.50 -10.51 32.89
C GLU A 65 -3.45 -11.52 32.25
N ASN A 66 -4.19 -11.08 31.19
CA ASN A 66 -5.16 -11.90 30.49
C ASN A 66 -4.54 -13.11 29.76
N SER A 67 -3.32 -12.96 29.23
CA SER A 67 -2.59 -14.04 28.59
C SER A 67 -2.30 -15.18 29.55
N LEU A 68 -1.84 -14.85 30.76
CA LEU A 68 -1.56 -15.81 31.81
C LEU A 68 -2.86 -16.46 32.33
N TYR A 69 -3.93 -15.67 32.50
CA TYR A 69 -5.25 -16.18 32.87
C TYR A 69 -5.73 -17.27 31.91
N SER A 70 -5.68 -17.00 30.60
CA SER A 70 -6.16 -17.94 29.60
C SER A 70 -5.33 -19.24 29.60
N ILE A 71 -4.01 -19.15 29.72
CA ILE A 71 -3.09 -20.28 29.74
C ILE A 71 -3.29 -21.15 30.98
N LEU A 72 -3.35 -20.58 32.16
CA LEU A 72 -3.51 -21.30 33.42
C LEU A 72 -4.89 -21.93 33.55
N LYS A 73 -5.92 -21.26 33.09
CA LYS A 73 -7.30 -21.77 33.06
C LYS A 73 -7.44 -22.97 32.12
N ASN A 74 -6.82 -22.90 30.94
CA ASN A 74 -6.75 -24.03 30.02
C ASN A 74 -5.94 -25.21 30.60
N GLY A 75 -5.01 -24.91 31.51
CA GLY A 75 -4.25 -25.91 32.27
C GLY A 75 -5.02 -26.53 33.44
N GLY A 76 -6.31 -26.20 33.62
CA GLY A 76 -7.19 -26.79 34.64
C GLY A 76 -7.05 -26.17 36.05
N LEU A 77 -6.40 -25.00 36.17
CA LEU A 77 -6.28 -24.29 37.43
C LEU A 77 -7.47 -23.33 37.66
N ASN A 78 -7.85 -23.14 38.89
CA ASN A 78 -8.90 -22.17 39.26
C ASN A 78 -8.29 -20.77 39.37
N VAL A 79 -8.44 -19.98 38.31
CA VAL A 79 -7.79 -18.67 38.17
C VAL A 79 -8.82 -17.56 38.06
N GLU A 80 -8.55 -16.46 38.71
CA GLU A 80 -9.33 -15.22 38.65
C GLU A 80 -8.45 -14.03 38.26
N MET A 81 -9.05 -13.00 37.67
CA MET A 81 -8.34 -11.77 37.40
C MET A 81 -8.27 -10.88 38.63
N MET A 82 -7.12 -10.29 38.90
CA MET A 82 -6.95 -9.23 39.89
C MET A 82 -7.85 -8.03 39.59
N SER A 83 -8.17 -7.25 40.58
CA SER A 83 -8.93 -6.01 40.43
C SER A 83 -8.19 -5.02 39.50
N VAL A 84 -8.93 -4.17 38.82
CA VAL A 84 -8.33 -3.15 37.91
C VAL A 84 -7.39 -2.21 38.67
N GLY A 85 -7.67 -1.92 39.94
CA GLY A 85 -6.82 -1.08 40.80
C GLY A 85 -5.45 -1.73 41.05
N GLU A 86 -5.43 -3.00 41.43
CA GLU A 86 -4.19 -3.77 41.67
C GLU A 86 -3.35 -3.90 40.38
N GLN A 87 -3.99 -4.19 39.26
CA GLN A 87 -3.30 -4.25 37.97
C GLN A 87 -2.65 -2.90 37.61
N GLN A 88 -3.34 -1.78 37.85
CA GLN A 88 -2.79 -0.45 37.59
C GLN A 88 -1.64 -0.11 38.55
N GLU A 89 -1.69 -0.51 39.79
CA GLU A 89 -0.61 -0.32 40.76
C GLU A 89 0.63 -1.10 40.36
N ILE A 90 0.50 -2.37 39.94
CA ILE A 90 1.59 -3.19 39.44
C ILE A 90 2.24 -2.52 38.24
N ARG A 91 1.44 -2.04 37.27
CA ARG A 91 1.94 -1.38 36.05
C ARG A 91 2.64 -0.05 36.32
N LYS A 92 2.19 0.73 37.31
CA LYS A 92 2.86 1.99 37.68
C LYS A 92 4.19 1.77 38.35
N ASN A 93 4.33 0.70 39.12
CA ASN A 93 5.46 0.44 39.98
C ASN A 93 6.30 -0.74 39.50
N THR A 94 6.25 -1.10 38.20
CA THR A 94 6.92 -2.28 37.63
C THR A 94 8.42 -2.32 37.95
N ALA A 95 9.13 -1.17 37.90
CA ALA A 95 10.56 -1.09 38.20
C ALA A 95 10.84 -1.42 39.67
N SER A 96 10.09 -0.83 40.60
CA SER A 96 10.25 -1.09 42.03
C SER A 96 9.90 -2.55 42.38
N PHE A 97 8.87 -3.12 41.74
CA PHE A 97 8.55 -4.55 41.87
C PHE A 97 9.62 -5.46 41.29
N ALA A 98 10.24 -5.10 40.18
CA ALA A 98 11.33 -5.88 39.59
C ALA A 98 12.54 -5.97 40.55
N VAL A 99 12.85 -4.91 41.29
CA VAL A 99 13.89 -4.92 42.33
C VAL A 99 13.44 -5.74 43.54
N LYS A 100 12.23 -5.50 44.04
CA LYS A 100 11.67 -6.19 45.21
C LYS A 100 11.60 -7.70 45.01
N TYR A 101 11.39 -8.18 43.78
CA TYR A 101 11.27 -9.60 43.45
C TYR A 101 12.59 -10.23 42.95
N GLY A 102 13.68 -9.47 42.99
CA GLY A 102 15.01 -9.98 42.68
C GLY A 102 15.31 -10.12 41.17
N PHE A 103 14.55 -9.47 40.31
CA PHE A 103 14.82 -9.48 38.87
C PHE A 103 15.87 -8.47 38.45
N SER A 104 16.09 -7.42 39.26
CA SER A 104 17.10 -6.39 39.04
C SER A 104 17.80 -6.02 40.35
N SER A 105 19.03 -5.51 40.25
CA SER A 105 19.83 -5.10 41.40
C SER A 105 19.37 -3.80 42.04
N ASP A 106 18.94 -2.85 41.22
CA ASP A 106 18.47 -1.53 41.61
C ASP A 106 17.40 -1.01 40.63
N GLU A 107 16.75 0.09 41.02
CA GLU A 107 15.65 0.65 40.23
C GLU A 107 16.10 1.24 38.88
N ALA A 108 17.30 1.85 38.84
CA ALA A 108 17.89 2.38 37.62
C ALA A 108 18.16 1.26 36.60
N ASN A 109 18.74 0.14 37.09
CA ASN A 109 18.98 -1.04 36.28
C ASN A 109 17.65 -1.70 35.83
N ALA A 110 16.62 -1.74 36.69
CA ALA A 110 15.29 -2.23 36.34
C ALA A 110 14.68 -1.42 35.19
N VAL A 111 14.72 -0.09 35.28
CA VAL A 111 14.24 0.82 34.22
C VAL A 111 15.01 0.59 32.91
N GLN A 112 16.32 0.41 32.99
CA GLN A 112 17.14 0.15 31.79
C GLN A 112 16.75 -1.20 31.15
N GLN A 113 16.62 -2.27 31.94
CA GLN A 113 16.19 -3.60 31.44
C GLN A 113 14.79 -3.56 30.81
N LEU A 114 13.84 -2.85 31.41
CA LEU A 114 12.49 -2.66 30.86
C LEU A 114 12.51 -1.87 29.55
N ARG A 115 13.37 -0.84 29.46
CA ARG A 115 13.57 -0.08 28.24
C ARG A 115 14.16 -0.93 27.11
N ASP A 116 15.20 -1.71 27.43
CA ASP A 116 15.83 -2.62 26.46
C ASP A 116 14.86 -3.70 25.99
N PHE A 117 14.05 -4.23 26.89
CA PHE A 117 12.94 -5.13 26.55
C PHE A 117 11.95 -4.48 25.61
N ALA A 118 11.47 -3.27 25.92
CA ALA A 118 10.49 -2.56 25.08
C ALA A 118 11.05 -2.24 23.67
N ILE A 119 12.31 -1.82 23.57
CA ILE A 119 12.99 -1.56 22.29
C ILE A 119 13.11 -2.86 21.49
N SER A 120 13.57 -3.93 22.13
CA SER A 120 13.77 -5.23 21.48
C SER A 120 12.46 -5.87 21.04
N LEU A 121 11.40 -5.76 21.86
CA LEU A 121 10.06 -6.21 21.52
C LEU A 121 9.48 -5.42 20.32
N SER A 122 9.67 -4.10 20.33
CA SER A 122 9.25 -3.23 19.21
C SER A 122 10.00 -3.61 17.92
N SER A 123 11.31 -3.83 18.01
CA SER A 123 12.15 -4.25 16.87
C SER A 123 11.74 -5.62 16.34
N SER A 124 11.42 -6.57 17.21
CA SER A 124 10.91 -7.89 16.83
C SER A 124 9.57 -7.80 16.10
N ARG A 125 8.65 -6.98 16.62
CA ARG A 125 7.34 -6.75 15.97
C ARG A 125 7.48 -6.07 14.60
N VAL A 126 8.41 -5.12 14.47
CA VAL A 126 8.70 -4.48 13.17
C VAL A 126 9.25 -5.51 12.18
N LYS A 127 10.21 -6.37 12.61
CA LYS A 127 10.74 -7.44 11.77
C LYS A 127 9.65 -8.43 11.32
N GLU A 128 8.79 -8.85 12.23
CA GLU A 128 7.67 -9.74 11.93
C GLU A 128 6.68 -9.09 10.96
N ALA A 129 6.32 -7.83 11.20
CA ALA A 129 5.44 -7.07 10.33
C ALA A 129 6.06 -6.87 8.95
N SER A 130 7.36 -6.54 8.87
CA SER A 130 8.08 -6.32 7.61
C SER A 130 8.29 -7.61 6.80
N GLY A 131 8.34 -8.77 7.46
CA GLY A 131 8.48 -10.07 6.82
C GLY A 131 7.20 -10.60 6.18
N LYS A 132 6.06 -9.91 6.30
CA LYS A 132 4.80 -10.35 5.70
C LYS A 132 4.85 -10.25 4.17
N LEU A 133 4.64 -11.37 3.50
CA LEU A 133 4.68 -11.46 2.03
C LEU A 133 3.67 -10.54 1.33
N ASP A 134 2.53 -10.25 1.95
CA ASP A 134 1.53 -9.34 1.38
C ASP A 134 2.05 -7.91 1.21
N LEU A 135 2.95 -7.44 2.09
CA LEU A 135 3.60 -6.14 1.95
C LEU A 135 4.55 -6.09 0.75
N HIS A 136 5.28 -7.18 0.49
CA HIS A 136 6.14 -7.27 -0.69
C HIS A 136 5.32 -7.30 -1.98
N VAL A 137 4.19 -8.01 -1.99
CA VAL A 137 3.23 -7.98 -3.12
C VAL A 137 2.70 -6.57 -3.38
N ILE A 138 2.40 -5.81 -2.31
CA ILE A 138 1.97 -4.41 -2.41
C ILE A 138 3.05 -3.56 -3.08
N GLN A 139 4.31 -3.68 -2.68
CA GLN A 139 5.40 -2.93 -3.30
C GLN A 139 5.62 -3.34 -4.76
N ALA A 140 5.59 -4.64 -5.05
CA ALA A 140 5.76 -5.14 -6.42
C ALA A 140 4.67 -4.64 -7.37
N ILE A 141 3.39 -4.66 -6.96
CA ILE A 141 2.29 -4.19 -7.82
C ILE A 141 2.30 -2.67 -7.98
N ASN A 142 2.68 -1.90 -6.94
CA ASN A 142 2.83 -0.46 -7.06
C ASN A 142 3.97 -0.10 -8.03
N ALA A 143 5.13 -0.77 -7.90
CA ALA A 143 6.25 -0.60 -8.81
C ALA A 143 5.87 -0.95 -10.26
N LEU A 144 5.08 -2.02 -10.48
CA LEU A 144 4.57 -2.39 -11.79
C LEU A 144 3.68 -1.28 -12.39
N ASP A 145 2.76 -0.72 -11.60
CA ASP A 145 1.87 0.36 -12.05
C ASP A 145 2.64 1.67 -12.32
N GLU A 146 3.76 1.91 -11.66
CA GLU A 146 4.67 3.04 -11.91
C GLU A 146 5.52 2.82 -13.15
N LEU A 147 6.04 1.60 -13.35
CA LEU A 147 6.77 1.21 -14.56
C LEU A 147 5.89 1.35 -15.81
N ASP A 148 4.65 0.89 -15.78
CA ASP A 148 3.71 1.06 -16.89
C ASP A 148 3.58 2.54 -17.31
N LYS A 149 3.56 3.47 -16.36
CA LYS A 149 3.53 4.91 -16.65
C LYS A 149 4.85 5.42 -17.22
N THR A 150 5.97 5.01 -16.63
CA THR A 150 7.32 5.41 -17.05
C THR A 150 7.63 4.92 -18.46
N ILE A 151 7.33 3.66 -18.74
CA ILE A 151 7.48 3.06 -20.08
C ILE A 151 6.69 3.86 -21.11
N ASN A 152 5.42 4.19 -20.82
CA ASN A 152 4.59 4.97 -21.73
C ASN A 152 5.15 6.37 -22.00
N ILE A 153 5.68 7.05 -20.97
CA ILE A 153 6.29 8.39 -21.11
C ILE A 153 7.58 8.33 -21.96
N LEU A 154 8.47 7.38 -21.64
CA LEU A 154 9.72 7.22 -22.38
C LEU A 154 9.48 6.80 -23.83
N ALA A 155 8.57 5.84 -24.04
CA ALA A 155 8.19 5.37 -25.35
C ALA A 155 7.54 6.46 -26.21
N ALA A 156 6.67 7.29 -25.64
CA ALA A 156 6.09 8.43 -26.35
C ALA A 156 7.18 9.41 -26.80
N ARG A 157 8.11 9.77 -25.90
CA ARG A 157 9.24 10.65 -26.23
C ARG A 157 10.15 10.06 -27.31
N MET A 158 10.47 8.77 -27.20
CA MET A 158 11.25 8.04 -28.21
C MET A 158 10.56 8.07 -29.58
N ARG A 159 9.24 7.79 -29.62
CA ARG A 159 8.44 7.77 -30.85
C ARG A 159 8.36 9.15 -31.50
N GLU A 160 8.12 10.19 -30.74
CA GLU A 160 8.09 11.57 -31.25
C GLU A 160 9.44 11.97 -31.81
N TRP A 161 10.55 11.64 -31.16
CA TRP A 161 11.89 12.01 -31.62
C TRP A 161 12.33 11.20 -32.83
N TYR A 162 12.17 9.86 -32.79
CA TYR A 162 12.50 9.00 -33.95
C TYR A 162 11.54 9.22 -35.13
N GLY A 163 10.32 9.63 -34.88
CA GLY A 163 9.33 9.98 -35.88
C GLY A 163 9.74 11.15 -36.80
N LEU A 164 10.67 12.00 -36.37
CA LEU A 164 11.27 13.01 -37.24
C LEU A 164 12.11 12.38 -38.34
N HIS A 165 12.71 11.19 -38.09
CA HIS A 165 13.53 10.43 -39.01
C HIS A 165 12.71 9.38 -39.77
N PHE A 166 11.77 8.69 -39.14
CA PHE A 166 10.94 7.68 -39.75
C PHE A 166 9.46 7.75 -39.22
N PRO A 167 8.68 8.74 -39.71
CA PRO A 167 7.31 8.97 -39.23
C PRO A 167 6.34 7.81 -39.49
N GLU A 168 6.55 7.08 -40.59
CA GLU A 168 5.65 5.98 -40.97
C GLU A 168 5.72 4.81 -40.01
N LEU A 169 6.81 4.60 -39.29
CA LEU A 169 6.99 3.53 -38.32
C LEU A 169 5.97 3.62 -37.16
N ASP A 170 5.59 4.83 -36.76
CA ASP A 170 4.64 5.04 -35.65
C ASP A 170 3.28 4.42 -35.93
N HIS A 171 2.79 4.51 -37.16
CA HIS A 171 1.52 3.90 -37.57
C HIS A 171 1.64 2.39 -37.81
N LEU A 172 2.81 1.93 -38.22
CA LEU A 172 3.05 0.54 -38.56
C LEU A 172 3.29 -0.33 -37.33
N VAL A 173 3.90 0.18 -36.28
CA VAL A 173 4.25 -0.59 -35.07
C VAL A 173 3.57 -0.03 -33.81
N GLN A 174 2.50 -0.72 -33.38
CA GLN A 174 1.73 -0.31 -32.19
C GLN A 174 2.41 -0.72 -30.88
N SER A 175 3.13 -1.86 -30.86
CA SER A 175 3.81 -2.34 -29.66
C SER A 175 4.99 -1.44 -29.31
N LEU A 176 5.00 -0.92 -28.06
CA LEU A 176 6.06 -0.04 -27.56
C LEU A 176 7.41 -0.75 -27.53
N THR A 177 7.44 -2.00 -27.04
CA THR A 177 8.66 -2.82 -26.97
C THR A 177 9.18 -3.22 -28.33
N ALA A 178 8.29 -3.57 -29.29
CA ALA A 178 8.70 -3.89 -30.64
C ALA A 178 9.30 -2.65 -31.34
N TYR A 179 8.68 -1.48 -31.18
CA TYR A 179 9.19 -0.22 -31.69
C TYR A 179 10.60 0.09 -31.13
N ALA A 180 10.74 -0.01 -29.79
CA ALA A 180 12.01 0.21 -29.12
C ALA A 180 13.10 -0.75 -29.61
N LYS A 181 12.79 -2.05 -29.78
CA LYS A 181 13.74 -3.05 -30.31
C LYS A 181 14.20 -2.70 -31.72
N ILE A 182 13.33 -2.22 -32.62
CA ILE A 182 13.70 -1.79 -33.95
C ILE A 182 14.65 -0.61 -33.88
N VAL A 183 14.31 0.42 -33.11
CA VAL A 183 15.14 1.65 -32.99
C VAL A 183 16.48 1.36 -32.34
N SER A 184 16.54 0.54 -31.29
CA SER A 184 17.79 0.16 -30.65
C SER A 184 18.69 -0.65 -31.54
N SER A 185 18.16 -1.63 -32.29
CA SER A 185 18.96 -2.55 -33.11
C SER A 185 19.38 -1.92 -34.45
N ALA A 186 18.45 -1.34 -35.21
CA ALA A 186 18.75 -0.78 -36.52
C ALA A 186 19.42 0.60 -36.42
N GLY A 187 18.94 1.44 -35.51
CA GLY A 187 19.33 2.85 -35.45
C GLY A 187 18.68 3.63 -36.59
N THR A 188 19.35 3.77 -37.76
CA THR A 188 18.79 4.48 -38.91
C THR A 188 17.82 3.61 -39.69
N ARG A 189 16.84 4.24 -40.38
CA ARG A 189 15.83 3.55 -41.20
C ARG A 189 16.43 2.65 -42.27
N ASP A 190 17.57 3.04 -42.83
CA ASP A 190 18.25 2.29 -43.93
C ASP A 190 18.89 0.98 -43.43
N LYS A 191 19.14 0.84 -42.14
CA LYS A 191 19.70 -0.36 -41.51
C LYS A 191 18.63 -1.32 -40.97
N ILE A 192 17.35 -1.04 -41.19
CA ILE A 192 16.28 -1.97 -40.84
C ILE A 192 16.33 -3.17 -41.77
N THR A 193 16.52 -4.36 -41.20
CA THR A 193 16.60 -5.63 -41.93
C THR A 193 15.52 -6.59 -41.43
N ASN A 194 15.23 -7.64 -42.21
CA ASN A 194 14.31 -8.71 -41.78
C ASN A 194 14.72 -9.33 -40.43
N GLN A 195 16.03 -9.47 -40.18
CA GLN A 195 16.53 -10.00 -38.91
C GLN A 195 16.15 -9.10 -37.71
N VAL A 196 16.27 -7.78 -37.84
CA VAL A 196 15.88 -6.82 -36.85
C VAL A 196 14.36 -6.87 -36.58
N LEU A 197 13.57 -7.02 -37.65
CA LEU A 197 12.11 -7.10 -37.52
C LEU A 197 11.67 -8.42 -36.88
N GLN A 198 12.31 -9.53 -37.19
CA GLN A 198 12.08 -10.82 -36.50
C GLN A 198 12.47 -10.76 -35.02
N TYR A 199 13.61 -10.16 -34.69
CA TYR A 199 13.99 -9.92 -33.27
C TYR A 199 12.98 -9.05 -32.51
N ALA A 200 12.37 -8.08 -33.20
CA ALA A 200 11.30 -7.26 -32.63
C ALA A 200 9.94 -7.99 -32.54
N GLY A 201 9.82 -9.21 -33.05
CA GLY A 201 8.58 -9.99 -33.06
C GLY A 201 7.58 -9.53 -34.13
N ILE A 202 8.03 -8.93 -35.22
CA ILE A 202 7.17 -8.48 -36.32
C ILE A 202 6.98 -9.64 -37.32
N GLN A 203 5.75 -9.87 -37.72
CA GLN A 203 5.41 -10.88 -38.75
C GLN A 203 5.94 -10.47 -40.13
N GLU A 204 6.35 -11.43 -40.99
CA GLU A 204 6.96 -11.21 -42.30
C GLU A 204 6.17 -10.24 -43.20
N LYS A 205 4.87 -10.47 -43.38
CA LYS A 205 4.01 -9.59 -44.19
C LYS A 205 4.01 -8.13 -43.73
N LYS A 206 4.10 -7.92 -42.43
CA LYS A 206 4.18 -6.59 -41.84
C LYS A 206 5.60 -6.02 -41.96
N GLY A 207 6.60 -6.90 -41.90
CA GLY A 207 7.99 -6.57 -42.10
C GLY A 207 8.27 -5.98 -43.51
N GLU A 208 7.72 -6.60 -44.56
CA GLU A 208 7.83 -6.10 -45.94
C GLU A 208 7.25 -4.68 -46.10
N ILE A 209 6.10 -4.41 -45.44
CA ILE A 209 5.50 -3.08 -45.45
C ILE A 209 6.42 -2.06 -44.77
N ILE A 210 7.04 -2.44 -43.62
CA ILE A 210 7.98 -1.56 -42.90
C ILE A 210 9.21 -1.27 -43.76
N LEU A 211 9.80 -2.27 -44.40
CA LEU A 211 10.96 -2.10 -45.32
C LEU A 211 10.64 -1.23 -46.51
N SER A 212 9.48 -1.44 -47.13
CA SER A 212 8.98 -0.58 -48.20
C SER A 212 8.73 0.86 -47.73
N GLY A 213 8.22 1.00 -46.49
CA GLY A 213 8.05 2.31 -45.85
C GLY A 213 9.37 3.01 -45.58
N ALA A 214 10.39 2.28 -45.10
CA ALA A 214 11.70 2.82 -44.81
C ALA A 214 12.39 3.39 -46.07
N SER A 215 12.30 2.66 -47.21
CA SER A 215 12.90 3.08 -48.51
C SER A 215 12.20 4.31 -49.13
N ARG A 216 10.92 4.57 -48.78
CA ARG A 216 10.11 5.68 -49.31
C ARG A 216 9.80 6.75 -48.27
N SER A 217 10.42 6.66 -47.11
CA SER A 217 10.12 7.57 -46.01
C SER A 217 10.39 9.02 -46.37
N LYS A 218 9.50 9.90 -45.88
CA LYS A 218 9.59 11.36 -46.01
C LYS A 218 10.26 12.01 -44.80
N GLY A 219 10.74 11.22 -43.85
CA GLY A 219 11.45 11.74 -42.66
C GLY A 219 12.81 12.34 -42.99
N GLY A 220 13.25 13.25 -42.14
CA GLY A 220 14.57 13.88 -42.26
C GLY A 220 15.73 12.92 -41.88
N ASP A 221 16.96 13.33 -42.20
CA ASP A 221 18.13 12.62 -41.71
C ASP A 221 18.36 12.93 -40.25
N ILE A 222 18.82 11.94 -39.49
CA ILE A 222 19.13 12.08 -38.07
C ILE A 222 20.64 12.11 -37.87
N THR A 223 21.12 13.05 -37.05
CA THR A 223 22.56 13.12 -36.73
C THR A 223 22.94 11.98 -35.78
N ASP A 224 24.22 11.57 -35.82
CA ASP A 224 24.72 10.48 -34.96
C ASP A 224 24.53 10.76 -33.46
N GLU A 225 24.66 12.01 -33.04
CA GLU A 225 24.44 12.40 -31.66
C GLU A 225 22.99 12.20 -31.25
N ASN A 226 22.03 12.68 -32.05
CA ASN A 226 20.60 12.51 -31.81
C ASN A 226 20.22 11.04 -31.87
N LEU A 227 20.71 10.29 -32.81
CA LEU A 227 20.51 8.86 -32.95
C LEU A 227 20.98 8.11 -31.70
N LYS A 228 22.17 8.45 -31.19
CA LYS A 228 22.69 7.87 -29.93
C LYS A 228 21.76 8.11 -28.75
N MET A 229 21.18 9.31 -28.63
CA MET A 229 20.24 9.62 -27.53
C MET A 229 18.92 8.86 -27.69
N VAL A 230 18.36 8.79 -28.90
CA VAL A 230 17.14 8.05 -29.19
C VAL A 230 17.32 6.54 -28.94
N ARG A 231 18.45 5.97 -29.32
CA ARG A 231 18.80 4.56 -29.03
C ARG A 231 18.88 4.31 -27.52
N ARG A 232 19.49 5.21 -26.76
CA ARG A 232 19.51 5.09 -25.29
C ARG A 232 18.12 5.13 -24.67
N LEU A 233 17.20 5.96 -25.22
CA LEU A 233 15.79 5.93 -24.80
C LEU A 233 15.13 4.59 -25.15
N ALA A 234 15.42 4.04 -26.32
CA ALA A 234 14.90 2.74 -26.74
C ALA A 234 15.40 1.60 -25.82
N ASP A 235 16.70 1.62 -25.49
CA ASP A 235 17.30 0.65 -24.55
C ASP A 235 16.62 0.72 -23.18
N GLN A 236 16.38 1.93 -22.66
CA GLN A 236 15.65 2.12 -21.39
C GLN A 236 14.22 1.60 -21.47
N VAL A 237 13.49 1.79 -22.56
CA VAL A 237 12.14 1.23 -22.74
C VAL A 237 12.17 -0.31 -22.71
N ILE A 238 13.18 -0.93 -23.33
CA ILE A 238 13.34 -2.38 -23.34
C ILE A 238 13.65 -2.89 -21.92
N GLU A 239 14.62 -2.29 -21.24
CA GLU A 239 15.04 -2.65 -19.88
C GLU A 239 13.89 -2.53 -18.89
N GLN A 240 13.18 -1.40 -18.90
CA GLN A 240 12.03 -1.18 -18.05
C GLN A 240 10.89 -2.16 -18.34
N SER A 241 10.70 -2.54 -19.61
CA SER A 241 9.70 -3.54 -19.99
C SER A 241 10.05 -4.93 -19.46
N GLN A 242 11.33 -5.31 -19.46
CA GLN A 242 11.79 -6.57 -18.87
C GLN A 242 11.56 -6.58 -17.36
N LEU A 243 11.97 -5.53 -16.66
CA LEU A 243 11.73 -5.39 -15.23
C LEU A 243 10.23 -5.46 -14.88
N ARG A 244 9.38 -4.85 -15.70
CA ARG A 244 7.94 -4.91 -15.56
C ARG A 244 7.41 -6.35 -15.67
N ASP A 245 7.91 -7.12 -16.61
CA ASP A 245 7.52 -8.52 -16.80
C ASP A 245 8.03 -9.41 -15.66
N ASP A 246 9.24 -9.18 -15.15
CA ASP A 246 9.78 -9.86 -13.97
C ASP A 246 8.92 -9.58 -12.72
N LEU A 247 8.53 -8.32 -12.49
CA LEU A 247 7.63 -7.97 -11.40
C LEU A 247 6.24 -8.60 -11.58
N ALA A 248 5.72 -8.69 -12.79
CA ALA A 248 4.46 -9.36 -13.06
C ALA A 248 4.53 -10.86 -12.68
N ASN A 249 5.64 -11.53 -12.98
CA ASN A 249 5.89 -12.93 -12.59
C ASN A 249 6.02 -13.08 -11.07
N ILE A 250 6.71 -12.16 -10.39
CA ILE A 250 6.80 -12.14 -8.92
C ILE A 250 5.42 -11.99 -8.30
N VAL A 251 4.60 -11.07 -8.82
CA VAL A 251 3.23 -10.89 -8.33
C VAL A 251 2.40 -12.15 -8.56
N GLU A 252 2.52 -12.78 -9.74
CA GLU A 252 1.78 -14.01 -10.08
C GLU A 252 2.09 -15.15 -9.11
N THR A 253 3.38 -15.40 -8.85
CA THR A 253 3.83 -16.47 -7.95
C THR A 253 3.54 -16.15 -6.48
N SER A 254 3.79 -14.93 -6.05
CA SER A 254 3.56 -14.53 -4.66
C SER A 254 2.08 -14.56 -4.29
N MET A 255 1.19 -14.20 -5.21
CA MET A 255 -0.25 -14.25 -4.99
C MET A 255 -0.80 -15.67 -4.83
N GLU A 256 -0.12 -16.70 -5.31
CA GLU A 256 -0.49 -18.09 -5.03
C GLU A 256 -0.25 -18.50 -3.58
N ILE A 257 0.75 -17.88 -2.96
CA ILE A 257 1.11 -18.14 -1.56
C ILE A 257 0.28 -17.25 -0.62
N VAL A 258 0.18 -15.95 -0.93
CA VAL A 258 -0.45 -14.95 -0.05
C VAL A 258 -1.97 -15.05 -0.05
N ALA A 259 -2.60 -15.18 -1.21
CA ALA A 259 -4.06 -15.13 -1.32
C ALA A 259 -4.58 -16.00 -2.49
N PRO A 260 -4.45 -17.33 -2.39
CA PRO A 260 -4.80 -18.26 -3.46
C PRO A 260 -6.28 -18.24 -3.82
N ASN A 261 -7.19 -18.04 -2.86
CA ASN A 261 -8.62 -17.99 -3.12
C ASN A 261 -9.04 -16.66 -3.76
N VAL A 262 -8.44 -15.53 -3.34
CA VAL A 262 -8.69 -14.23 -3.98
C VAL A 262 -8.16 -14.23 -5.41
N LYS A 263 -6.95 -14.81 -5.64
CA LYS A 263 -6.36 -14.98 -6.97
C LYS A 263 -7.23 -15.79 -7.90
N GLU A 264 -7.83 -16.89 -7.42
CA GLU A 264 -8.71 -17.77 -8.21
C GLU A 264 -10.00 -17.06 -8.67
N LEU A 265 -10.52 -16.13 -7.87
CA LEU A 265 -11.71 -15.35 -8.22
C LEU A 265 -11.42 -14.18 -9.15
N LEU A 266 -10.20 -13.65 -9.09
CA LEU A 266 -9.73 -12.51 -9.84
C LEU A 266 -8.50 -12.90 -10.67
N THR A 267 -7.81 -11.96 -11.28
CA THR A 267 -6.45 -12.20 -11.80
C THR A 267 -5.42 -11.81 -10.74
N ALA A 268 -4.21 -12.33 -10.81
CA ALA A 268 -3.16 -12.00 -9.83
C ALA A 268 -2.96 -10.48 -9.70
N SER A 269 -2.88 -9.77 -10.82
CA SER A 269 -2.66 -8.33 -10.80
C SER A 269 -3.84 -7.55 -10.20
N VAL A 270 -5.09 -7.94 -10.48
CA VAL A 270 -6.28 -7.30 -9.88
C VAL A 270 -6.37 -7.60 -8.39
N SER A 271 -6.06 -8.84 -7.99
CA SER A 271 -6.01 -9.25 -6.59
C SER A 271 -4.95 -8.49 -5.80
N ALA A 272 -3.74 -8.38 -6.35
CA ALA A 272 -2.64 -7.65 -5.74
C ALA A 272 -2.96 -6.15 -5.58
N ARG A 273 -3.54 -5.51 -6.61
CA ARG A 273 -4.00 -4.12 -6.52
C ARG A 273 -5.10 -3.95 -5.47
N MET A 274 -5.98 -4.94 -5.32
CA MET A 274 -7.04 -4.89 -4.30
C MET A 274 -6.46 -4.98 -2.89
N ILE A 275 -5.47 -5.84 -2.65
CA ILE A 275 -4.74 -5.92 -1.39
C ILE A 275 -3.97 -4.62 -1.13
N ALA A 276 -3.31 -4.07 -2.14
CA ALA A 276 -2.59 -2.79 -2.03
C ALA A 276 -3.53 -1.62 -1.66
N MET A 277 -4.67 -1.51 -2.33
CA MET A 277 -5.68 -0.49 -2.04
C MET A 277 -6.31 -0.64 -0.65
N ALA A 278 -6.46 -1.86 -0.16
CA ALA A 278 -6.94 -2.13 1.19
C ALA A 278 -5.88 -1.86 2.26
N GLY A 279 -4.58 -1.88 1.90
CA GLY A 279 -3.44 -1.74 2.83
C GLY A 279 -3.05 -3.05 3.51
N GLY A 280 -3.27 -4.19 2.87
CA GLY A 280 -2.89 -5.54 3.31
C GLY A 280 -4.04 -6.54 3.24
N LEU A 281 -3.69 -7.84 3.25
CA LEU A 281 -4.65 -8.94 3.15
C LEU A 281 -5.59 -8.98 4.38
N GLN A 282 -5.05 -8.81 5.58
CA GLN A 282 -5.85 -8.79 6.81
C GLN A 282 -6.89 -7.68 6.78
N ARG A 283 -6.48 -6.49 6.30
CA ARG A 283 -7.39 -5.36 6.18
C ARG A 283 -8.45 -5.59 5.11
N LEU A 284 -8.10 -6.19 3.97
CA LEU A 284 -9.06 -6.60 2.95
C LEU A 284 -10.11 -7.56 3.51
N ALA A 285 -9.70 -8.51 4.35
CA ALA A 285 -10.59 -9.48 4.99
C ALA A 285 -11.61 -8.86 5.95
N THR A 286 -11.30 -7.71 6.56
CA THR A 286 -12.21 -6.98 7.44
C THR A 286 -13.21 -6.10 6.69
N LEU A 287 -12.94 -5.78 5.42
CA LEU A 287 -13.81 -4.91 4.64
C LEU A 287 -15.16 -5.60 4.30
N PRO A 288 -16.28 -4.87 4.37
CA PRO A 288 -17.55 -5.36 3.85
C PRO A 288 -17.54 -5.43 2.33
N ALA A 289 -18.30 -6.37 1.76
CA ALA A 289 -18.39 -6.57 0.31
C ALA A 289 -18.82 -5.31 -0.46
N SER A 290 -19.61 -4.43 0.15
CA SER A 290 -20.00 -3.14 -0.44
C SER A 290 -18.81 -2.20 -0.65
N THR A 291 -17.87 -2.17 0.28
CA THR A 291 -16.62 -1.39 0.18
C THR A 291 -15.70 -2.01 -0.87
N ILE A 292 -15.53 -3.35 -0.86
CA ILE A 292 -14.74 -4.07 -1.87
C ILE A 292 -15.28 -3.82 -3.28
N GLN A 293 -16.62 -3.72 -3.45
CA GLN A 293 -17.23 -3.45 -4.76
C GLN A 293 -16.75 -2.14 -5.39
N ILE A 294 -16.55 -1.11 -4.58
CA ILE A 294 -16.22 0.25 -5.03
C ILE A 294 -14.78 0.66 -4.73
N LEU A 295 -13.97 -0.24 -4.20
CA LEU A 295 -12.56 0.00 -3.90
C LEU A 295 -11.82 0.51 -5.15
N GLY A 296 -11.07 1.61 -5.03
CA GLY A 296 -10.45 2.31 -6.16
C GLY A 296 -11.35 3.35 -6.86
N ALA A 297 -12.61 3.51 -6.41
CA ALA A 297 -13.53 4.54 -6.92
C ALA A 297 -13.93 5.57 -5.85
N GLU A 298 -13.09 5.75 -4.82
CA GLU A 298 -13.34 6.62 -3.66
C GLU A 298 -13.61 8.07 -4.08
N LYS A 299 -12.82 8.60 -5.02
CA LYS A 299 -13.03 9.97 -5.56
C LYS A 299 -14.41 10.14 -6.20
N ALA A 300 -14.88 9.11 -6.93
CA ALA A 300 -16.22 9.12 -7.55
C ALA A 300 -17.32 9.00 -6.48
N LEU A 301 -17.12 8.18 -5.46
CA LEU A 301 -18.02 8.05 -4.32
C LEU A 301 -18.16 9.38 -3.56
N PHE A 302 -17.05 10.03 -3.19
CA PHE A 302 -17.09 11.33 -2.52
C PHE A 302 -17.73 12.42 -3.37
N ARG A 303 -17.48 12.39 -4.69
CA ARG A 303 -18.18 13.30 -5.62
C ARG A 303 -19.69 13.07 -5.58
N SER A 304 -20.12 11.81 -5.64
CA SER A 304 -21.54 11.43 -5.54
C SER A 304 -22.20 11.96 -4.26
N LEU A 305 -21.52 11.81 -3.12
CA LEU A 305 -22.00 12.30 -1.83
C LEU A 305 -22.11 13.83 -1.78
N LYS A 306 -21.15 14.55 -2.40
CA LYS A 306 -21.15 16.03 -2.42
C LYS A 306 -22.15 16.64 -3.42
N THR A 307 -22.28 16.03 -4.59
CA THR A 307 -23.06 16.62 -5.71
C THR A 307 -24.40 15.94 -5.94
N GLY A 308 -24.68 14.83 -5.23
CA GLY A 308 -25.87 14.02 -5.48
C GLY A 308 -25.85 13.29 -6.85
N ALA A 309 -24.68 13.20 -7.50
CA ALA A 309 -24.48 12.39 -8.70
C ALA A 309 -24.67 10.90 -8.39
N ASP A 310 -24.89 10.08 -9.44
CA ASP A 310 -25.03 8.64 -9.23
C ASP A 310 -23.75 8.03 -8.62
N PRO A 311 -23.88 7.15 -7.61
CA PRO A 311 -22.73 6.51 -6.98
C PRO A 311 -22.06 5.52 -7.95
N PRO A 312 -20.74 5.30 -7.81
CA PRO A 312 -20.02 4.35 -8.64
C PRO A 312 -20.57 2.94 -8.46
N LYS A 313 -20.79 2.21 -9.56
CA LYS A 313 -21.31 0.84 -9.55
C LYS A 313 -20.23 -0.21 -9.32
N HIS A 314 -18.98 0.13 -9.59
CA HIS A 314 -17.78 -0.69 -9.44
C HIS A 314 -16.55 0.22 -9.35
N GLY A 315 -15.50 -0.26 -8.72
CA GLY A 315 -14.17 0.35 -8.69
C GLY A 315 -13.16 -0.49 -9.48
N LEU A 316 -12.10 -0.92 -8.81
CA LEU A 316 -11.02 -1.75 -9.36
C LEU A 316 -11.54 -3.06 -10.02
N LEU A 317 -12.66 -3.61 -9.54
CA LEU A 317 -13.31 -4.77 -10.11
C LEU A 317 -13.71 -4.60 -11.60
N PHE A 318 -13.71 -3.38 -12.12
CA PHE A 318 -13.93 -3.14 -13.55
C PHE A 318 -12.83 -3.74 -14.43
N GLN A 319 -11.61 -3.90 -13.89
CA GLN A 319 -10.50 -4.54 -14.60
C GLN A 319 -10.68 -6.06 -14.75
N HIS A 320 -11.60 -6.66 -13.99
CA HIS A 320 -11.90 -8.08 -14.16
C HIS A 320 -12.59 -8.35 -15.49
N PRO A 321 -12.12 -9.34 -16.31
CA PRO A 321 -12.61 -9.58 -17.67
C PRO A 321 -14.13 -9.72 -17.77
N THR A 322 -14.76 -10.44 -16.84
CA THR A 322 -16.21 -10.67 -16.84
C THR A 322 -17.02 -9.40 -16.59
N VAL A 323 -16.49 -8.44 -15.78
CA VAL A 323 -17.16 -7.16 -15.54
C VAL A 323 -16.95 -6.23 -16.73
N HIS A 324 -15.74 -6.20 -17.26
CA HIS A 324 -15.39 -5.34 -18.41
C HIS A 324 -16.20 -5.71 -19.65
N ALA A 325 -16.27 -7.00 -19.99
CA ALA A 325 -17.00 -7.50 -21.16
C ALA A 325 -18.52 -7.40 -21.03
N ALA A 326 -19.04 -7.31 -19.77
CA ALA A 326 -20.49 -7.27 -19.55
C ALA A 326 -21.14 -5.96 -20.03
N PRO A 327 -22.40 -6.00 -20.47
CA PRO A 327 -23.20 -4.81 -20.77
C PRO A 327 -23.32 -3.87 -19.56
N LYS A 328 -23.43 -2.55 -19.80
CA LYS A 328 -23.46 -1.51 -18.75
C LYS A 328 -24.46 -1.77 -17.63
N TRP A 329 -25.61 -2.36 -17.94
CA TRP A 329 -26.67 -2.64 -16.96
C TRP A 329 -26.40 -3.88 -16.10
N GLN A 330 -25.51 -4.78 -16.53
CA GLN A 330 -25.14 -5.99 -15.78
C GLN A 330 -23.91 -5.74 -14.89
N ARG A 331 -22.98 -4.86 -15.28
CA ARG A 331 -21.66 -4.63 -14.61
C ARG A 331 -21.77 -4.49 -13.11
N GLY A 332 -22.67 -3.65 -12.63
CA GLY A 332 -22.84 -3.43 -11.18
C GLY A 332 -23.39 -4.65 -10.42
N LYS A 333 -24.20 -5.50 -11.08
CA LYS A 333 -24.71 -6.73 -10.48
C LYS A 333 -23.62 -7.80 -10.40
N ILE A 334 -22.83 -7.95 -11.45
CA ILE A 334 -21.68 -8.88 -11.50
C ILE A 334 -20.62 -8.43 -10.51
N ALA A 335 -20.23 -7.16 -10.49
CA ALA A 335 -19.26 -6.62 -9.54
C ALA A 335 -19.66 -6.88 -8.08
N ARG A 336 -20.96 -6.75 -7.75
CA ARG A 336 -21.47 -7.07 -6.41
C ARG A 336 -21.33 -8.56 -6.07
N ALA A 337 -21.61 -9.44 -7.04
CA ALA A 337 -21.47 -10.88 -6.85
C ALA A 337 -20.00 -11.27 -6.62
N ILE A 338 -19.07 -10.70 -7.41
CA ILE A 338 -17.62 -10.89 -7.25
C ILE A 338 -17.19 -10.36 -5.89
N ALA A 339 -17.53 -9.13 -5.52
CA ALA A 339 -17.14 -8.51 -4.25
C ALA A 339 -17.59 -9.34 -3.03
N ALA A 340 -18.81 -9.91 -3.08
CA ALA A 340 -19.29 -10.78 -2.02
C ALA A 340 -18.46 -12.06 -1.86
N LYS A 341 -17.99 -12.64 -2.97
CA LYS A 341 -17.13 -13.84 -2.93
C LYS A 341 -15.70 -13.50 -2.55
N VAL A 342 -15.17 -12.37 -3.02
CA VAL A 342 -13.85 -11.87 -2.63
C VAL A 342 -13.79 -11.60 -1.12
N ALA A 343 -14.85 -11.04 -0.52
CA ALA A 343 -14.90 -10.84 0.94
C ALA A 343 -14.80 -12.16 1.72
N ILE A 344 -15.37 -13.25 1.20
CA ILE A 344 -15.27 -14.58 1.81
C ILE A 344 -13.88 -15.16 1.58
N ALA A 345 -13.38 -15.11 0.35
CA ALA A 345 -12.07 -15.60 -0.04
C ALA A 345 -10.94 -14.94 0.76
N ALA A 346 -10.99 -13.61 0.89
CA ALA A 346 -10.00 -12.85 1.66
C ALA A 346 -9.97 -13.25 3.16
N ARG A 347 -11.12 -13.57 3.75
CA ARG A 347 -11.18 -14.07 5.14
C ARG A 347 -10.59 -15.48 5.27
N ILE A 348 -10.80 -16.33 4.28
CA ILE A 348 -10.20 -17.67 4.27
C ILE A 348 -8.68 -17.56 4.13
N ASP A 349 -8.20 -16.76 3.19
CA ASP A 349 -6.78 -16.55 2.96
C ASP A 349 -6.08 -15.91 4.16
N ALA A 350 -6.74 -14.93 4.82
CA ALA A 350 -6.15 -14.21 5.95
C ALA A 350 -6.13 -15.01 7.27
N TYR A 351 -7.12 -15.87 7.53
CA TYR A 351 -7.30 -16.47 8.86
C TYR A 351 -7.27 -17.98 8.91
N ARG A 352 -7.59 -18.68 7.81
CA ARG A 352 -7.67 -20.15 7.83
C ARG A 352 -6.44 -20.85 7.28
N HIS A 353 -5.72 -20.20 6.36
CA HIS A 353 -4.58 -20.79 5.62
C HIS A 353 -4.86 -22.20 5.06
N ALA A 354 -6.11 -22.46 4.72
CA ALA A 354 -6.61 -23.80 4.37
C ALA A 354 -6.41 -24.19 2.89
N GLY A 355 -5.59 -23.43 2.15
CA GLY A 355 -5.41 -23.64 0.70
C GLY A 355 -6.59 -23.18 -0.15
N LYS A 356 -6.63 -23.64 -1.41
CA LYS A 356 -7.66 -23.22 -2.38
C LYS A 356 -9.00 -23.94 -2.11
N ASP A 357 -10.10 -23.18 -2.12
CA ASP A 357 -11.47 -23.71 -2.06
C ASP A 357 -12.16 -23.53 -3.41
N PRO A 358 -12.24 -24.58 -4.25
CA PRO A 358 -12.83 -24.48 -5.59
C PRO A 358 -14.34 -24.19 -5.58
N LEU A 359 -15.04 -24.49 -4.48
CA LEU A 359 -16.48 -24.27 -4.37
C LEU A 359 -16.85 -22.79 -4.44
N ILE A 360 -15.95 -21.89 -4.01
CA ILE A 360 -16.20 -20.45 -4.05
C ILE A 360 -16.24 -19.97 -5.50
N ALA A 361 -15.27 -20.42 -6.31
CA ALA A 361 -15.16 -20.07 -7.72
C ALA A 361 -16.35 -20.63 -8.53
N GLU A 362 -16.75 -21.87 -8.29
CA GLU A 362 -17.91 -22.47 -8.94
C GLU A 362 -19.21 -21.74 -8.61
N LYS A 363 -19.45 -21.44 -7.33
CA LYS A 363 -20.62 -20.67 -6.90
C LYS A 363 -20.65 -19.27 -7.51
N LEU A 364 -19.47 -18.66 -7.71
CA LEU A 364 -19.37 -17.37 -8.40
C LEU A 364 -19.73 -17.51 -9.89
N LYS A 365 -19.15 -18.49 -10.59
CA LYS A 365 -19.45 -18.77 -12.01
C LYS A 365 -20.95 -18.97 -12.24
N LYS A 366 -21.58 -19.84 -11.46
CA LYS A 366 -23.03 -20.08 -11.50
C LYS A 366 -23.83 -18.77 -11.31
N ARG A 367 -23.42 -17.96 -10.31
CA ARG A 367 -24.11 -16.69 -10.03
C ARG A 367 -23.97 -15.67 -11.15
N ILE A 368 -22.81 -15.61 -11.80
CA ILE A 368 -22.59 -14.72 -12.96
C ILE A 368 -23.48 -15.13 -14.12
N THR A 369 -23.55 -16.43 -14.44
CA THR A 369 -24.42 -16.98 -15.50
C THR A 369 -25.90 -16.64 -15.24
N GLU A 370 -26.38 -16.86 -14.00
CA GLU A 370 -27.74 -16.47 -13.62
C GLU A 370 -28.01 -14.96 -13.83
N ILE A 371 -27.04 -14.10 -13.49
CA ILE A 371 -27.18 -12.65 -13.68
C ILE A 371 -27.26 -12.31 -15.16
N GLN A 372 -26.45 -12.95 -16.00
CA GLN A 372 -26.43 -12.75 -17.44
C GLN A 372 -27.74 -13.19 -18.09
N GLU A 373 -28.25 -14.36 -17.70
CA GLU A 373 -29.52 -14.89 -18.23
C GLU A 373 -30.75 -14.07 -17.83
N ARG A 374 -30.83 -13.70 -16.54
CA ARG A 374 -31.95 -12.89 -16.02
C ARG A 374 -31.98 -11.46 -16.51
N ASN A 375 -30.87 -10.95 -17.04
CA ASN A 375 -30.74 -9.56 -17.45
C ASN A 375 -30.26 -9.41 -18.90
N LYS A 376 -30.68 -10.30 -19.79
CA LYS A 376 -30.30 -10.25 -21.22
C LYS A 376 -30.64 -8.91 -21.87
N LEU A 377 -31.81 -8.38 -21.53
CA LEU A 377 -32.30 -7.10 -22.05
C LEU A 377 -31.98 -5.95 -21.08
N PRO A 378 -31.72 -4.74 -21.59
CA PRO A 378 -31.59 -3.56 -20.74
C PRO A 378 -32.92 -3.34 -19.97
N PRO A 379 -32.88 -2.85 -18.72
CA PRO A 379 -34.08 -2.53 -17.98
C PRO A 379 -34.88 -1.50 -18.77
N ALA A 380 -36.21 -1.71 -18.87
CA ALA A 380 -37.11 -0.75 -19.47
C ALA A 380 -36.89 0.62 -18.80
N GLU A 381 -36.69 1.68 -19.60
CA GLU A 381 -36.55 3.02 -19.04
C GLU A 381 -37.87 3.40 -18.34
N ASP A 382 -37.82 3.46 -17.03
CA ASP A 382 -38.92 3.97 -16.24
C ASP A 382 -39.08 5.48 -16.54
N LYS A 383 -40.18 5.86 -17.20
CA LYS A 383 -40.47 7.26 -17.55
C LYS A 383 -40.39 8.20 -16.34
N ARG A 384 -40.62 7.68 -15.13
CA ARG A 384 -40.47 8.44 -13.87
C ARG A 384 -39.00 8.72 -13.55
N VAL A 385 -38.12 7.72 -13.76
CA VAL A 385 -36.68 7.87 -13.54
C VAL A 385 -36.09 8.85 -14.56
N ARG A 386 -36.52 8.79 -15.81
CA ARG A 386 -36.08 9.73 -16.87
C ARG A 386 -36.48 11.18 -16.54
N LYS A 387 -37.74 11.42 -16.12
CA LYS A 387 -38.21 12.74 -15.66
C LYS A 387 -37.44 13.25 -14.43
N PHE A 388 -37.15 12.36 -13.47
CA PHE A 388 -36.38 12.69 -12.26
C PHE A 388 -34.91 13.00 -12.60
N GLN A 389 -34.30 12.25 -13.51
CA GLN A 389 -32.94 12.51 -13.99
C GLN A 389 -32.85 13.81 -14.80
N GLU A 390 -33.84 14.10 -15.65
CA GLU A 390 -33.91 15.37 -16.34
C GLU A 390 -34.10 16.54 -15.37
N HIS A 391 -34.93 16.39 -14.35
CA HIS A 391 -35.11 17.39 -13.32
C HIS A 391 -33.82 17.64 -12.54
N LYS A 392 -33.09 16.56 -12.13
CA LYS A 392 -31.77 16.66 -11.49
C LYS A 392 -30.74 17.31 -12.41
N ARG A 393 -30.70 16.98 -13.70
CA ARG A 393 -29.78 17.60 -14.66
C ARG A 393 -30.07 19.11 -14.82
N ARG A 394 -31.34 19.51 -14.87
CA ARG A 394 -31.76 20.92 -14.91
C ARG A 394 -31.38 21.64 -13.62
N GLN A 395 -31.54 21.01 -12.47
CA GLN A 395 -31.14 21.55 -11.17
C GLN A 395 -29.62 21.67 -11.04
N ALA A 396 -28.86 20.67 -11.50
CA ALA A 396 -27.40 20.72 -11.52
C ALA A 396 -26.88 21.81 -12.47
N ALA A 397 -27.43 21.93 -13.67
CA ALA A 397 -27.11 22.99 -14.62
C ALA A 397 -27.44 24.39 -14.07
N TYR A 398 -28.56 24.52 -13.35
CA TYR A 398 -28.92 25.77 -12.68
C TYR A 398 -27.96 26.14 -11.53
N LEU A 399 -27.50 25.15 -10.76
CA LEU A 399 -26.51 25.35 -9.69
C LEU A 399 -25.11 25.64 -10.26
N ASP A 400 -24.75 25.02 -11.38
CA ASP A 400 -23.49 25.25 -12.08
C ASP A 400 -23.43 26.68 -12.67
N SER A 401 -24.54 27.13 -13.28
CA SER A 401 -24.67 28.50 -13.77
C SER A 401 -24.62 29.57 -12.67
N ARG A 402 -25.03 29.22 -11.43
CA ARG A 402 -24.86 30.07 -10.24
C ARG A 402 -23.45 29.95 -9.64
N GLY A 403 -22.85 28.76 -9.73
CA GLY A 403 -21.47 28.49 -9.29
C GLY A 403 -20.44 29.25 -10.12
N ASP A 404 -20.65 29.37 -11.43
CA ASP A 404 -19.76 30.12 -12.31
C ASP A 404 -19.77 31.62 -11.98
N ARG A 405 -20.92 32.22 -11.67
CA ARG A 405 -20.95 33.61 -11.19
C ARG A 405 -20.28 33.81 -9.83
N ARG A 406 -20.25 32.81 -8.95
CA ARG A 406 -19.49 32.82 -7.68
C ARG A 406 -18.00 32.56 -7.92
N LYS A 407 -17.64 31.69 -8.85
CA LYS A 407 -16.26 31.44 -9.26
C LYS A 407 -15.64 32.66 -9.94
N GLU A 408 -16.36 33.37 -10.82
CA GLU A 408 -15.87 34.59 -11.40
C GLU A 408 -15.62 35.67 -10.35
N ARG A 409 -16.48 35.85 -9.35
CA ARG A 409 -16.25 36.75 -8.22
C ARG A 409 -15.09 36.28 -7.34
N SER A 410 -14.95 35.01 -7.07
CA SER A 410 -13.82 34.42 -6.34
C SER A 410 -12.51 34.54 -7.12
N TRP A 411 -12.53 34.36 -8.45
CA TRP A 411 -11.37 34.52 -9.32
C TRP A 411 -10.90 35.96 -9.38
N ARG A 412 -11.81 36.95 -9.43
CA ARG A 412 -11.47 38.38 -9.36
C ARG A 412 -10.85 38.74 -8.00
N HIS A 413 -11.36 38.21 -6.90
CA HIS A 413 -10.77 38.40 -5.56
C HIS A 413 -9.44 37.67 -5.41
N GLY A 414 -9.31 36.43 -5.93
CA GLY A 414 -8.06 35.67 -5.93
C GLY A 414 -6.97 36.35 -6.75
N ARG A 415 -7.31 36.93 -7.90
CA ARG A 415 -6.37 37.65 -8.77
C ARG A 415 -5.85 38.92 -8.10
N MET A 416 -6.72 39.66 -7.40
CA MET A 416 -6.29 40.86 -6.62
C MET A 416 -5.40 40.48 -5.44
N ASN A 417 -5.68 39.38 -4.75
CA ASN A 417 -4.84 38.90 -3.66
C ASN A 417 -3.50 38.37 -4.16
N TYR A 418 -3.47 37.67 -5.31
CA TYR A 418 -2.22 37.19 -5.92
C TYR A 418 -1.33 38.36 -6.40
N GLN A 419 -1.90 39.42 -6.96
CA GLN A 419 -1.15 40.62 -7.33
C GLN A 419 -0.60 41.34 -6.09
N ARG A 420 -1.36 41.43 -4.99
CA ARG A 420 -0.86 41.97 -3.70
C ARG A 420 0.24 41.08 -3.11
N TYR A 421 0.15 39.78 -3.28
CA TYR A 421 1.19 38.83 -2.81
C TYR A 421 2.48 39.00 -3.62
N GLN A 422 2.40 39.14 -4.93
CA GLN A 422 3.57 39.39 -5.79
C GLN A 422 4.21 40.74 -5.50
N GLN A 423 3.44 41.80 -5.25
CA GLN A 423 3.96 43.10 -4.85
C GLN A 423 4.69 43.07 -3.50
N ARG A 424 4.14 42.34 -2.51
CA ARG A 424 4.81 42.09 -1.23
C ARG A 424 6.08 41.28 -1.36
N ASP A 425 6.08 40.24 -2.18
CA ASP A 425 7.26 39.38 -2.40
C ASP A 425 8.39 40.16 -3.10
N GLN A 426 8.04 41.06 -4.07
CA GLN A 426 9.01 41.95 -4.69
C GLN A 426 9.57 42.97 -3.69
N GLN A 427 8.74 43.48 -2.79
CA GLN A 427 9.18 44.41 -1.74
C GLN A 427 10.12 43.73 -0.75
N PHE A 428 9.79 42.48 -0.30
CA PHE A 428 10.66 41.70 0.56
C PHE A 428 11.98 41.30 -0.10
N ARG A 429 11.98 41.03 -1.40
CA ARG A 429 13.24 40.78 -2.16
C ARG A 429 14.08 42.02 -2.34
N GLY A 430 13.46 43.20 -2.44
CA GLY A 430 14.14 44.50 -2.43
C GLY A 430 14.84 44.73 -1.09
N GLU A 431 14.11 44.63 0.01
CA GLU A 431 14.63 44.80 1.38
C GLU A 431 15.75 43.78 1.72
N ARG A 432 15.66 42.53 1.24
CA ARG A 432 16.76 41.56 1.38
C ARG A 432 18.04 41.94 0.64
N ARG A 433 17.91 42.44 -0.58
CA ARG A 433 19.07 42.93 -1.36
C ARG A 433 19.74 44.13 -0.72
N GLU A 434 18.96 45.06 -0.16
CA GLU A 434 19.50 46.21 0.59
C GLU A 434 20.22 45.79 1.87
N LEU A 435 19.69 44.75 2.59
CA LEU A 435 20.34 44.17 3.78
C LEU A 435 21.61 43.38 3.43
N GLU A 436 21.66 42.71 2.29
CA GLU A 436 22.86 42.00 1.81
C GLU A 436 23.93 43.01 1.36
N GLN A 437 23.57 44.05 0.62
CA GLN A 437 24.50 45.14 0.24
C GLN A 437 25.03 45.93 1.46
N GLY A 438 24.20 46.14 2.47
CA GLY A 438 24.61 46.73 3.74
C GLY A 438 25.58 45.86 4.55
N ARG A 439 25.43 44.54 4.46
CA ARG A 439 26.38 43.56 5.08
C ARG A 439 27.73 43.50 4.36
N GLU A 440 27.72 43.51 3.03
CA GLU A 440 28.96 43.58 2.24
C GLU A 440 29.73 44.87 2.48
N GLN A 441 29.05 46.04 2.55
CA GLN A 441 29.71 47.29 2.88
C GLN A 441 30.27 47.34 4.32
N THR A 442 29.63 46.65 5.27
CA THR A 442 30.15 46.57 6.65
C THR A 442 31.32 45.59 6.77
N GLN A 443 31.36 44.54 5.91
CA GLN A 443 32.47 43.63 5.85
C GLN A 443 33.71 44.26 5.21
N PHE A 444 33.55 45.02 4.12
CA PHE A 444 34.64 45.82 3.51
C PHE A 444 35.21 46.90 4.46
N ARG A 445 34.37 47.50 5.30
CA ARG A 445 34.89 48.42 6.35
C ARG A 445 35.66 47.74 7.48
N ARG A 446 35.42 46.50 7.79
CA ARG A 446 36.14 45.74 8.79
C ARG A 446 37.46 45.17 8.29
N GLU A 447 37.57 44.83 7.02
CA GLU A 447 38.82 44.35 6.39
C GLU A 447 39.80 45.47 6.04
N GLY A 448 39.34 46.73 5.94
CA GLY A 448 40.15 47.89 5.64
C GLY A 448 40.78 48.58 6.87
N GLN A 449 40.58 48.08 8.09
CA GLN A 449 41.14 48.65 9.33
C GLN A 449 42.13 47.71 10.05
N ASN A 450 43.02 47.09 9.33
CA ASN A 450 44.19 46.44 9.99
C ASN A 450 45.46 46.80 9.22
N PRO A 451 46.18 47.89 9.62
CA PRO A 451 47.56 48.06 9.22
C PRO A 451 48.51 47.61 10.36
N GLU A 452 49.46 46.80 9.94
CA GLU A 452 50.79 46.68 10.55
C GLU A 452 50.95 46.16 11.97
N HIS A 453 51.54 44.96 12.04
CA HIS A 453 52.76 44.76 12.79
C HIS A 453 53.26 43.31 12.55
N PHE A 454 54.33 43.21 11.74
CA PHE A 454 55.35 42.17 11.92
C PHE A 454 56.70 42.72 11.47
N ARG A 455 57.49 43.08 12.43
CA ARG A 455 58.97 42.97 12.47
C ARG A 455 59.29 42.07 13.64
N ASP A 456 59.89 40.99 13.41
CA ASP A 456 61.20 40.42 13.66
C ASP A 456 61.10 38.90 13.55
#